data_233fa85c4b565f0a8b326296a4d13a7a
#
_entry.id   233fa85c4b565f0a8b326296a4d13a7a
#
_cell.length_a   1.000
_cell.length_b   1.000
_cell.length_c   1.000
_cell.angle_alpha   90.00
_cell.angle_beta   90.00
_cell.angle_gamma   90.00
#
_symmetry.space_group_name_H-M   'P 1'
#
loop_
_entity.id
_entity.type
_entity.pdbx_description
1 polymer ?
#
loop_
_entity_poly.entity_id
_entity_poly.type
_entity_poly.pdbx_seq_one_letter_code
_entity_poly.pdbx_strand_id
1 'polypeptide(L)'
;MRLYSMNWYSFSDLAILREIGSSLRQMRLNRNQSQQAVAEAVGIDRATLSQIEHGRPTSLLTFVQLLRTLEQLDLLDSLVTKAEISPLALARLVKKQRRNASPASSTPPPPAEW
;
A
#
# COMPACT_ATOMS: atom_id res chain seq x y z
N MET A 1 -7.97 15.73 10.98
CA MET A 1 -8.57 15.19 9.74
C MET A 1 -8.63 16.28 8.69
N ARG A 2 -8.16 16.03 7.53
CA ARG A 2 -8.20 17.00 6.45
C ARG A 2 -9.52 16.90 5.72
N LEU A 3 -10.21 18.03 5.61
CA LEU A 3 -11.52 18.10 4.99
C LEU A 3 -11.45 18.48 3.51
N TYR A 4 -10.26 18.59 2.94
CA TYR A 4 -10.05 18.99 1.57
C TYR A 4 -8.98 18.12 0.92
N SER A 5 -9.07 17.99 -0.39
CA SER A 5 -8.09 17.25 -1.17
C SER A 5 -6.80 18.06 -1.26
N MET A 6 -5.68 17.39 -1.09
CA MET A 6 -4.37 18.01 -1.29
C MET A 6 -4.05 18.03 -2.78
N ASN A 7 -3.44 19.11 -3.22
CA ASN A 7 -2.90 19.16 -4.58
C ASN A 7 -1.52 18.46 -4.57
N TRP A 8 -1.55 17.15 -4.68
CA TRP A 8 -0.35 16.33 -4.61
C TRP A 8 0.67 16.67 -5.68
N TYR A 9 0.20 17.12 -6.85
CA TYR A 9 1.09 17.45 -7.97
C TYR A 9 1.94 18.69 -7.71
N SER A 10 1.57 19.53 -6.75
CA SER A 10 2.38 20.67 -6.35
C SER A 10 3.47 20.31 -5.34
N PHE A 11 3.46 19.08 -4.84
CA PHE A 11 4.41 18.61 -3.84
C PHE A 11 5.60 17.92 -4.51
N SER A 12 6.80 18.12 -3.95
CA SER A 12 7.95 17.30 -4.33
C SER A 12 7.76 15.88 -3.80
N ASP A 13 8.50 14.94 -4.37
CA ASP A 13 8.47 13.54 -3.92
C ASP A 13 8.81 13.45 -2.42
N LEU A 14 9.83 14.18 -1.99
CA LEU A 14 10.22 14.16 -0.57
C LEU A 14 9.12 14.73 0.33
N ALA A 15 8.43 15.77 -0.12
CA ALA A 15 7.31 16.33 0.63
C ALA A 15 6.16 15.32 0.77
N ILE A 16 5.89 14.55 -0.28
CA ILE A 16 4.89 13.47 -0.25
C ILE A 16 5.32 12.37 0.73
N LEU A 17 6.60 11.99 0.71
CA LEU A 17 7.10 11.00 1.65
C LEU A 17 6.98 11.46 3.10
N ARG A 18 7.18 12.75 3.36
CA ARG A 18 6.99 13.31 4.71
C ARG A 18 5.53 13.22 5.15
N GLU A 19 4.61 13.50 4.23
CA GLU A 19 3.18 13.36 4.52
C GLU A 19 2.80 11.92 4.82
N ILE A 20 3.30 10.98 4.02
CA ILE A 20 3.07 9.55 4.26
C ILE A 20 3.66 9.14 5.61
N GLY A 21 4.90 9.53 5.88
CA GLY A 21 5.56 9.22 7.15
C GLY A 21 4.81 9.78 8.34
N SER A 22 4.36 11.02 8.26
CA SER A 22 3.55 11.65 9.29
C SER A 22 2.23 10.90 9.52
N SER A 23 1.61 10.43 8.45
CA SER A 23 0.38 9.62 8.54
C SER A 23 0.64 8.28 9.22
N LEU A 24 1.73 7.61 8.88
CA LEU A 24 2.11 6.35 9.53
C LEU A 24 2.34 6.55 11.02
N ARG A 25 3.01 7.65 11.38
CA ARG A 25 3.20 8.01 12.79
C ARG A 25 1.86 8.21 13.50
N GLN A 26 0.93 8.93 12.88
CA GLN A 26 -0.38 9.17 13.47
C GLN A 26 -1.17 7.88 13.63
N MET A 27 -1.12 6.99 12.64
CA MET A 27 -1.76 5.67 12.74
C MET A 27 -1.21 4.87 13.91
N ARG A 28 0.11 4.91 14.11
CA ARG A 28 0.77 4.25 15.23
C ARG A 28 0.30 4.84 16.56
N LEU A 29 0.28 6.15 16.68
CA LEU A 29 -0.14 6.83 17.90
C LEU A 29 -1.61 6.58 18.22
N ASN A 30 -2.46 6.54 17.20
CA ASN A 30 -3.88 6.25 17.39
C ASN A 30 -4.11 4.85 17.96
N ARG A 31 -3.17 3.95 17.74
CA ARG A 31 -3.22 2.59 18.28
C ARG A 31 -2.45 2.44 19.60
N ASN A 32 -1.96 3.54 20.15
CA ASN A 32 -1.16 3.53 21.38
C ASN A 32 0.08 2.62 21.29
N GLN A 33 0.68 2.54 20.12
CA GLN A 33 1.86 1.71 19.90
C GLN A 33 3.13 2.56 19.91
N SER A 34 4.18 2.03 20.54
CA SER A 34 5.49 2.66 20.53
C SER A 34 6.20 2.40 19.19
N GLN A 35 7.19 3.23 18.87
CA GLN A 35 8.05 2.95 17.72
C GLN A 35 8.74 1.59 17.87
N GLN A 36 9.21 1.28 19.08
CA GLN A 36 9.89 0.01 19.32
C GLN A 36 8.97 -1.18 19.02
N ALA A 37 7.74 -1.15 19.47
CA ALA A 37 6.79 -2.25 19.27
C ALA A 37 6.48 -2.45 17.76
N VAL A 38 6.25 -1.38 17.05
CA VAL A 38 5.96 -1.46 15.61
C VAL A 38 7.20 -1.91 14.84
N ALA A 39 8.36 -1.36 15.17
CA ALA A 39 9.62 -1.73 14.52
C ALA A 39 9.91 -3.23 14.69
N GLU A 40 9.74 -3.75 15.90
CA GLU A 40 9.91 -5.18 16.17
C GLU A 40 8.94 -6.05 15.36
N ALA A 41 7.69 -5.65 15.28
CA ALA A 41 6.68 -6.40 14.52
C ALA A 41 7.00 -6.43 13.01
N VAL A 42 7.59 -5.36 12.49
CA VAL A 42 7.97 -5.25 11.08
C VAL A 42 9.33 -5.89 10.81
N GLY A 43 10.19 -5.99 11.82
CA GLY A 43 11.54 -6.53 11.66
C GLY A 43 12.57 -5.48 11.24
N ILE A 44 12.37 -4.24 11.65
CA ILE A 44 13.32 -3.14 11.40
C ILE A 44 13.73 -2.50 12.72
N ASP A 45 14.78 -1.69 12.69
CA ASP A 45 15.22 -0.93 13.85
C ASP A 45 14.25 0.20 14.16
N ARG A 46 14.13 0.56 15.44
CA ARG A 46 13.37 1.73 15.86
C ARG A 46 13.87 3.00 15.14
N ALA A 47 15.19 3.14 15.01
CA ALA A 47 15.76 4.29 14.32
C ALA A 47 15.32 4.35 12.85
N THR A 48 15.26 3.20 12.17
CA THR A 48 14.76 3.11 10.79
C THR A 48 13.30 3.53 10.71
N LEU A 49 12.47 3.05 11.62
CA LEU A 49 11.06 3.45 11.67
C LEU A 49 10.94 4.95 11.89
N SER A 50 11.71 5.51 12.81
CA SER A 50 11.70 6.94 13.06
C SER A 50 12.04 7.74 11.80
N GLN A 51 13.02 7.27 11.03
CA GLN A 51 13.40 7.91 9.77
C GLN A 51 12.26 7.83 8.74
N ILE A 52 11.59 6.69 8.63
CA ILE A 52 10.45 6.53 7.73
C ILE A 52 9.33 7.49 8.12
N GLU A 53 9.04 7.63 9.40
CA GLU A 53 8.03 8.56 9.90
C GLU A 53 8.39 10.02 9.61
N HIS A 54 9.66 10.31 9.39
CA HIS A 54 10.13 11.64 9.00
C HIS A 54 10.28 11.80 7.48
N GLY A 55 9.86 10.82 6.70
CA GLY A 55 9.83 10.94 5.25
C GLY A 55 11.01 10.30 4.53
N ARG A 56 11.80 9.48 5.20
CA ARG A 56 12.88 8.77 4.54
C ARG A 56 12.32 7.70 3.62
N PRO A 57 12.85 7.53 2.40
CA PRO A 57 12.42 6.45 1.51
C PRO A 57 12.61 5.08 2.14
N THR A 58 11.69 4.17 1.83
CA THR A 58 11.77 2.77 2.25
C THR A 58 11.28 1.88 1.11
N SER A 59 11.47 0.58 1.25
CA SER A 59 10.98 -0.35 0.24
C SER A 59 9.46 -0.48 0.30
N LEU A 60 8.86 -0.85 -0.82
CA LEU A 60 7.42 -1.15 -0.86
C LEU A 60 7.08 -2.29 0.10
N LEU A 61 7.95 -3.30 0.21
CA LEU A 61 7.72 -4.40 1.12
C LEU A 61 7.60 -3.91 2.57
N THR A 62 8.53 -3.08 3.00
CA THR A 62 8.49 -2.51 4.35
C THR A 62 7.23 -1.68 4.55
N PHE A 63 6.85 -0.89 3.55
CA PHE A 63 5.62 -0.10 3.61
C PHE A 63 4.38 -0.99 3.79
N VAL A 64 4.28 -2.07 3.02
CA VAL A 64 3.17 -3.03 3.16
C VAL A 64 3.17 -3.66 4.56
N GLN A 65 4.34 -4.05 5.07
CA GLN A 65 4.46 -4.61 6.40
C GLN A 65 4.05 -3.62 7.49
N LEU A 66 4.36 -2.35 7.32
CA LEU A 66 3.91 -1.29 8.22
C LEU A 66 2.38 -1.16 8.21
N LEU A 67 1.78 -1.12 7.03
CA LEU A 67 0.32 -1.04 6.91
C LEU A 67 -0.35 -2.25 7.54
N ARG A 68 0.23 -3.43 7.38
CA ARG A 68 -0.30 -4.65 7.99
C ARG A 68 -0.24 -4.57 9.53
N THR A 69 0.88 -4.16 10.06
CA THR A 69 1.08 -4.03 11.52
C THR A 69 0.16 -2.97 12.12
N LEU A 70 -0.08 -1.89 11.39
CA LEU A 70 -0.96 -0.81 11.79
C LEU A 70 -2.44 -1.07 11.48
N GLU A 71 -2.74 -2.22 10.87
CA GLU A 71 -4.08 -2.60 10.43
C GLU A 71 -4.71 -1.60 9.48
N GLN A 72 -3.92 -1.13 8.52
CA GLN A 72 -4.32 -0.13 7.55
C GLN A 72 -4.22 -0.64 6.10
N LEU A 73 -4.25 -1.95 5.90
CA LEU A 73 -4.18 -2.52 4.56
C LEU A 73 -5.36 -2.11 3.67
N ASP A 74 -6.48 -1.73 4.27
CA ASP A 74 -7.65 -1.28 3.51
C ASP A 74 -7.37 -0.03 2.67
N LEU A 75 -6.32 0.73 3.01
CA LEU A 75 -5.89 1.86 2.19
C LEU A 75 -5.51 1.44 0.77
N LEU A 76 -5.11 0.19 0.60
CA LEU A 76 -4.75 -0.35 -0.71
C LEU A 76 -5.95 -0.52 -1.63
N ASP A 77 -7.16 -0.57 -1.09
CA ASP A 77 -8.37 -0.67 -1.90
C ASP A 77 -8.49 0.49 -2.87
N SER A 78 -8.19 1.70 -2.41
CA SER A 78 -8.22 2.88 -3.28
C SER A 78 -7.20 2.80 -4.41
N LEU A 79 -6.08 2.16 -4.16
CA LEU A 79 -5.03 2.03 -5.15
C LEU A 79 -5.38 1.00 -6.21
N VAL A 80 -6.00 -0.11 -5.82
CA VAL A 80 -6.25 -1.25 -6.70
C VAL A 80 -7.59 -1.13 -7.42
N THR A 81 -8.65 -0.75 -6.70
CA THR A 81 -10.00 -0.70 -7.27
C THR A 81 -10.24 0.51 -8.14
N LYS A 82 -9.48 1.59 -7.96
CA LYS A 82 -9.60 2.79 -8.78
C LYS A 82 -8.88 2.71 -10.12
N ALA A 83 -8.18 1.63 -10.39
CA ALA A 83 -7.80 1.32 -11.76
C ALA A 83 -9.09 0.98 -12.49
N GLU A 84 -9.91 1.99 -12.80
CA GLU A 84 -11.20 1.81 -13.45
C GLU A 84 -11.00 1.16 -14.80
N ILE A 85 -11.41 -0.08 -14.86
CA ILE A 85 -11.54 -0.78 -16.13
C ILE A 85 -12.90 -0.38 -16.66
N SER A 86 -12.91 0.34 -17.80
CA SER A 86 -14.18 0.64 -18.48
C SER A 86 -14.91 -0.66 -18.79
N PRO A 87 -16.24 -0.64 -18.92
CA PRO A 87 -17.00 -1.85 -19.25
C PRO A 87 -16.46 -2.57 -20.50
N LEU A 88 -16.00 -1.81 -21.49
CA LEU A 88 -15.41 -2.37 -22.69
C LEU A 88 -14.07 -3.05 -22.41
N ALA A 89 -13.21 -2.44 -21.60
CA ALA A 89 -11.94 -3.03 -21.21
C ALA A 89 -12.15 -4.28 -20.36
N LEU A 90 -13.14 -4.27 -19.47
CA LEU A 90 -13.49 -5.45 -18.68
C LEU A 90 -13.96 -6.60 -19.56
N ALA A 91 -14.79 -6.31 -20.56
CA ALA A 91 -15.24 -7.31 -21.52
C ALA A 91 -14.08 -7.93 -22.29
N ARG A 92 -13.09 -7.12 -22.66
CA ARG A 92 -11.87 -7.60 -23.34
C ARG A 92 -11.06 -8.50 -22.43
N LEU A 93 -10.91 -8.16 -21.15
CA LEU A 93 -10.18 -8.98 -20.20
C LEU A 93 -10.86 -10.33 -19.98
N VAL A 94 -12.17 -10.35 -19.82
CA VAL A 94 -12.93 -11.60 -19.69
C VAL A 94 -12.75 -12.48 -20.94
N LYS A 95 -12.85 -11.89 -22.12
CA LYS A 95 -12.67 -12.60 -23.39
C LYS A 95 -11.25 -13.15 -23.51
N LYS A 96 -10.24 -12.38 -23.10
CA LYS A 96 -8.84 -12.82 -23.11
C LYS A 96 -8.62 -13.98 -22.14
N GLN A 97 -9.20 -13.94 -20.98
CA GLN A 97 -9.12 -15.02 -20.01
C GLN A 97 -9.75 -16.30 -20.53
N ARG A 98 -10.89 -16.20 -21.20
CA ARG A 98 -11.54 -17.35 -21.84
C ARG A 98 -10.69 -17.97 -22.94
N ARG A 99 -9.99 -17.16 -23.73
CA ARG A 99 -9.07 -17.66 -24.77
C ARG A 99 -7.85 -18.36 -24.18
N ASN A 100 -7.35 -17.86 -23.05
CA ASN A 100 -6.16 -18.40 -22.39
C ASN A 100 -6.51 -19.57 -21.48
N ALA A 101 -7.76 -19.72 -21.08
CA ALA A 101 -8.24 -20.83 -20.31
C ALA A 101 -8.55 -21.99 -21.26
N SER A 102 -7.50 -22.64 -21.80
CA SER A 102 -7.72 -23.87 -22.56
C SER A 102 -8.14 -24.97 -21.60
N PRO A 103 -8.91 -25.99 -22.07
CA PRO A 103 -9.33 -27.09 -21.22
C PRO A 103 -8.16 -27.86 -20.60
N ALA A 104 -6.97 -27.74 -21.15
CA ALA A 104 -5.79 -28.41 -20.64
C ALA A 104 -5.11 -27.71 -19.47
N SER A 105 -5.40 -26.42 -19.23
CA SER A 105 -4.85 -25.68 -18.12
C SER A 105 -5.94 -25.49 -17.06
N SER A 106 -6.24 -26.56 -16.37
CA SER A 106 -7.36 -26.58 -15.44
C SER A 106 -7.06 -25.90 -14.11
N THR A 107 -5.82 -25.55 -13.82
CA THR A 107 -5.45 -24.93 -12.56
C THR A 107 -4.96 -23.52 -12.82
N PRO A 108 -5.69 -22.50 -12.32
CA PRO A 108 -5.15 -21.15 -12.36
C PRO A 108 -3.87 -21.12 -11.52
N PRO A 109 -2.84 -20.39 -11.95
CA PRO A 109 -1.66 -20.21 -11.13
C PRO A 109 -2.07 -19.57 -9.79
N PRO A 110 -1.44 -19.96 -8.68
CA PRO A 110 -1.71 -19.30 -7.41
C PRO A 110 -1.41 -17.83 -7.53
N PRO A 111 -2.15 -16.96 -6.79
CA PRO A 111 -1.85 -15.55 -6.80
C PRO A 111 -0.40 -15.36 -6.39
N ALA A 112 0.29 -14.48 -7.11
CA ALA A 112 1.68 -14.20 -6.82
C ALA A 112 1.80 -13.65 -5.40
N GLU A 113 2.59 -14.32 -4.58
CA GLU A 113 2.92 -13.83 -3.24
C GLU A 113 4.19 -13.01 -3.34
N TRP A 114 4.05 -11.74 -3.11
CA TRP A 114 5.18 -10.85 -2.95
C TRP A 114 5.11 -10.11 -1.66
#